data_22877fdb0cb51bef17b35608e2518f6d
#
_entry.id   22877fdb0cb51bef17b35608e2518f6d
#
_cell.length_a   1.000
_cell.length_b   1.000
_cell.length_c   1.000
_cell.angle_alpha   90.00
_cell.angle_beta   90.00
_cell.angle_gamma   90.00
#
_symmetry.space_group_name_H-M   'P 1'
#
loop_
_entity.id
_entity.type
_entity.pdbx_description
1 polymer ?
#
loop_
_entity_poly.entity_id
_entity_poly.type
_entity_poly.pdbx_seq_one_letter_code
_entity_poly.pdbx_strand_id
1 'polypeptide(L)'
;MGPAGGLTVSGDGLAFDLITMGRIGVDLYPLTTGVPLEEADTFGKFLGGSPANVAVAAARLGRRVALISRTGADPFGAYLRSELRGFGVDGRWVAEVADHPTPITFCEIFPPDRFPLYFYRLPKAPDLEIAAEELDLGAIREARVFWMTGTGLSEEPSRAATLAALEARTSPGTTVFDLDWRPMLWREKPGPYYERALALATVAVGNTEECAIATGESEPYAAARALLAAGVELAVVKRGPEGVLAVHRDGTVAEVPPVPVQVVNGLGAGDAFGGALCHGLLAGWDLATVVRYANAAGAIVASRLACASAMPFSDEVEEVVGRAGGL
;
A
#
# COMPACT_ATOMS: atom_id res chain seq x y z
N MET A 1 40.44 8.95 33.32
CA MET A 1 39.08 8.37 33.16
C MET A 1 38.17 9.50 32.71
N GLY A 2 37.95 9.63 31.42
CA GLY A 2 37.00 10.58 30.82
C GLY A 2 35.77 9.80 30.35
N PRO A 3 34.57 10.39 30.38
CA PRO A 3 33.35 9.69 30.03
C PRO A 3 33.25 9.44 28.52
N ALA A 4 32.80 8.25 28.17
CA ALA A 4 32.52 7.80 26.83
C ALA A 4 31.49 8.74 26.17
N GLY A 5 31.88 9.33 25.04
CA GLY A 5 30.97 10.09 24.20
C GLY A 5 29.89 9.20 23.57
N GLY A 6 28.67 9.35 24.06
CA GLY A 6 27.51 8.79 23.40
C GLY A 6 27.33 9.48 22.06
N LEU A 7 27.30 8.71 20.96
CA LEU A 7 26.86 9.14 19.65
C LEU A 7 25.35 9.44 19.73
N THR A 8 25.01 10.70 19.94
CA THR A 8 23.67 11.21 19.68
C THR A 8 23.47 11.23 18.18
N VAL A 9 22.71 10.26 17.66
CA VAL A 9 22.15 10.34 16.31
C VAL A 9 21.13 11.49 16.34
N SER A 10 21.54 12.64 15.80
CA SER A 10 20.61 13.74 15.51
C SER A 10 19.66 13.28 14.40
N GLY A 11 18.50 12.74 14.78
CA GLY A 11 17.39 12.61 13.87
C GLY A 11 16.91 14.01 13.49
N ASP A 12 16.86 14.31 12.20
CA ASP A 12 16.22 15.53 11.69
C ASP A 12 14.78 15.57 12.22
N GLY A 13 14.48 16.55 13.08
CA GLY A 13 13.26 16.66 13.88
C GLY A 13 11.97 17.00 13.10
N LEU A 14 11.82 16.50 11.88
CA LEU A 14 10.61 16.64 11.09
C LEU A 14 9.89 15.29 11.02
N ALA A 15 8.60 15.27 11.36
CA ALA A 15 7.73 14.10 11.22
C ALA A 15 7.70 13.58 9.78
N PHE A 16 7.48 12.27 9.57
CA PHE A 16 7.26 11.71 8.25
C PHE A 16 5.93 12.21 7.67
N ASP A 17 5.89 12.44 6.36
CA ASP A 17 4.64 12.69 5.66
C ASP A 17 3.78 11.43 5.65
N LEU A 18 4.41 10.25 5.42
CA LEU A 18 3.75 8.97 5.37
C LEU A 18 4.59 7.89 6.04
N ILE A 19 3.97 7.11 6.92
CA ILE A 19 4.50 5.81 7.36
C ILE A 19 3.57 4.72 6.84
N THR A 20 4.11 3.74 6.10
CA THR A 20 3.38 2.55 5.71
C THR A 20 3.79 1.35 6.56
N MET A 21 2.87 0.41 6.82
CA MET A 21 3.14 -0.79 7.62
C MET A 21 2.58 -2.04 6.95
N GLY A 22 3.39 -3.09 6.87
CA GLY A 22 2.98 -4.41 6.41
C GLY A 22 3.96 -5.08 5.45
N ARG A 23 3.45 -5.73 4.42
CA ARG A 23 4.21 -6.63 3.54
C ARG A 23 5.30 -5.96 2.72
N ILE A 24 6.44 -6.67 2.64
CA ILE A 24 7.48 -6.48 1.63
C ILE A 24 7.90 -7.86 1.11
N GLY A 25 8.25 -7.97 -0.16
CA GLY A 25 8.72 -9.22 -0.76
C GLY A 25 9.35 -9.00 -2.12
N VAL A 26 9.88 -10.07 -2.67
CA VAL A 26 10.40 -10.08 -4.06
C VAL A 26 9.29 -10.53 -4.98
N ASP A 27 9.00 -9.73 -6.00
CA ASP A 27 8.13 -10.12 -7.10
C ASP A 27 8.99 -10.61 -8.28
N LEU A 28 8.62 -11.77 -8.82
CA LEU A 28 9.23 -12.36 -10.01
C LEU A 28 8.23 -12.38 -11.15
N TYR A 29 8.45 -11.54 -12.14
CA TYR A 29 7.59 -11.43 -13.33
C TYR A 29 8.27 -12.03 -14.54
N PRO A 30 7.56 -12.86 -15.33
CA PRO A 30 8.04 -13.29 -16.63
C PRO A 30 8.39 -12.07 -17.49
N LEU A 31 9.54 -12.10 -18.14
CA LEU A 31 9.93 -11.03 -19.07
C LEU A 31 9.19 -11.14 -20.40
N THR A 32 8.61 -12.32 -20.68
CA THR A 32 7.68 -12.53 -21.79
C THR A 32 6.25 -12.60 -21.24
N THR A 33 5.40 -11.69 -21.64
CA THR A 33 3.98 -11.68 -21.27
C THR A 33 3.16 -12.67 -22.11
N GLY A 34 2.04 -13.15 -21.54
CA GLY A 34 1.13 -14.05 -22.24
C GLY A 34 1.57 -15.52 -22.23
N VAL A 35 2.59 -15.87 -21.44
CA VAL A 35 3.02 -17.26 -21.22
C VAL A 35 2.74 -17.68 -19.78
N PRO A 36 2.30 -18.94 -19.54
CA PRO A 36 2.13 -19.47 -18.20
C PRO A 36 3.49 -19.73 -17.52
N LEU A 37 3.50 -19.83 -16.17
CA LEU A 37 4.74 -19.94 -15.42
C LEU A 37 5.57 -21.18 -15.76
N GLU A 38 4.90 -22.30 -16.11
CA GLU A 38 5.56 -23.54 -16.52
C GLU A 38 6.31 -23.44 -17.85
N GLU A 39 6.04 -22.39 -18.65
CA GLU A 39 6.70 -22.12 -19.93
C GLU A 39 7.63 -20.91 -19.86
N ALA A 40 7.68 -20.21 -18.72
CA ALA A 40 8.48 -19.00 -18.55
C ALA A 40 9.92 -19.33 -18.16
N ASP A 41 10.87 -19.06 -19.05
CA ASP A 41 12.31 -19.34 -18.82
C ASP A 41 13.05 -18.18 -18.13
N THR A 42 12.54 -16.94 -18.24
CA THR A 42 13.25 -15.74 -17.75
C THR A 42 12.33 -14.84 -16.93
N PHE A 43 12.87 -14.37 -15.80
CA PHE A 43 12.15 -13.52 -14.86
C PHE A 43 12.90 -12.25 -14.52
N GLY A 44 12.19 -11.13 -14.44
CA GLY A 44 12.66 -9.92 -13.79
C GLY A 44 12.38 -9.98 -12.29
N LYS A 45 13.34 -9.51 -11.48
CA LYS A 45 13.23 -9.43 -10.03
C LYS A 45 12.91 -7.99 -9.63
N PHE A 46 11.84 -7.80 -8.87
CA PHE A 46 11.35 -6.49 -8.47
C PHE A 46 11.03 -6.45 -6.97
N LEU A 47 11.07 -5.24 -6.39
CA LEU A 47 10.48 -5.00 -5.07
C LEU A 47 8.96 -5.06 -5.22
N GLY A 48 8.32 -5.80 -4.31
CA GLY A 48 6.88 -5.98 -4.20
C GLY A 48 6.38 -5.89 -2.76
N GLY A 49 5.09 -6.13 -2.61
CA GLY A 49 4.35 -5.95 -1.35
C GLY A 49 3.63 -4.60 -1.31
N SER A 50 2.29 -4.63 -1.15
CA SER A 50 1.46 -3.43 -1.28
C SER A 50 1.93 -2.25 -0.42
N PRO A 51 2.19 -2.36 0.91
CA PRO A 51 2.68 -1.23 1.69
C PRO A 51 4.03 -0.68 1.22
N ALA A 52 4.94 -1.56 0.75
CA ALA A 52 6.22 -1.13 0.22
C ALA A 52 6.06 -0.40 -1.13
N ASN A 53 5.17 -0.87 -1.99
CA ASN A 53 4.84 -0.21 -3.25
C ASN A 53 4.21 1.16 -3.04
N VAL A 54 3.25 1.29 -2.08
CA VAL A 54 2.65 2.58 -1.69
C VAL A 54 3.72 3.55 -1.17
N ALA A 55 4.66 3.05 -0.35
CA ALA A 55 5.79 3.85 0.13
C ALA A 55 6.63 4.40 -1.02
N VAL A 56 6.98 3.55 -1.99
CA VAL A 56 7.76 3.95 -3.19
C VAL A 56 6.96 4.96 -4.03
N ALA A 57 5.67 4.73 -4.25
CA ALA A 57 4.81 5.65 -4.99
C ALA A 57 4.81 7.05 -4.36
N ALA A 58 4.58 7.14 -3.06
CA ALA A 58 4.57 8.42 -2.35
C ALA A 58 5.96 9.09 -2.32
N ALA A 59 7.04 8.32 -2.18
CA ALA A 59 8.42 8.84 -2.21
C ALA A 59 8.75 9.45 -3.57
N ARG A 60 8.35 8.82 -4.69
CA ARG A 60 8.51 9.37 -6.05
C ARG A 60 7.71 10.64 -6.30
N LEU A 61 6.62 10.83 -5.57
CA LEU A 61 5.84 12.07 -5.55
C LEU A 61 6.41 13.11 -4.55
N GLY A 62 7.65 12.92 -4.06
CA GLY A 62 8.37 13.89 -3.23
C GLY A 62 7.98 13.89 -1.75
N ARG A 63 7.33 12.85 -1.24
CA ARG A 63 6.97 12.75 0.19
C ARG A 63 8.08 12.10 1.00
N ARG A 64 8.25 12.50 2.27
CA ARG A 64 9.11 11.83 3.23
C ARG A 64 8.41 10.59 3.76
N VAL A 65 8.90 9.44 3.37
CA VAL A 65 8.23 8.15 3.61
C VAL A 65 9.11 7.20 4.39
N ALA A 66 8.53 6.49 5.35
CA ALA A 66 9.14 5.34 5.99
C ALA A 66 8.25 4.10 5.87
N LEU A 67 8.88 2.93 5.91
CA LEU A 67 8.20 1.64 5.92
C LEU A 67 8.50 0.89 7.22
N ILE A 68 7.45 0.39 7.87
CA ILE A 68 7.53 -0.59 8.96
C ILE A 68 7.26 -1.97 8.35
N SER A 69 8.29 -2.83 8.32
CA SER A 69 8.19 -4.17 7.76
C SER A 69 9.31 -5.07 8.28
N ARG A 70 9.37 -6.31 7.78
CA ARG A 70 10.47 -7.24 8.04
C ARG A 70 10.83 -8.03 6.80
N THR A 71 12.10 -8.39 6.69
CA THR A 71 12.64 -9.28 5.64
C THR A 71 13.34 -10.47 6.27
N GLY A 72 13.59 -11.51 5.50
CA GLY A 72 14.53 -12.52 5.93
C GLY A 72 15.96 -11.97 6.02
N ALA A 73 16.80 -12.63 6.84
CA ALA A 73 18.25 -12.40 6.90
C ALA A 73 18.94 -13.14 5.73
N ASP A 74 18.54 -12.86 4.49
CA ASP A 74 18.96 -13.53 3.27
C ASP A 74 19.28 -12.53 2.14
N PRO A 75 19.85 -12.99 1.00
CA PRO A 75 20.19 -12.10 -0.12
C PRO A 75 19.00 -11.33 -0.70
N PHE A 76 17.78 -11.88 -0.66
CA PHE A 76 16.58 -11.17 -1.11
C PHE A 76 16.17 -10.07 -0.14
N GLY A 77 16.29 -10.30 1.17
CA GLY A 77 16.09 -9.26 2.17
C GLY A 77 17.07 -8.11 2.01
N ALA A 78 18.35 -8.42 1.78
CA ALA A 78 19.38 -7.43 1.50
C ALA A 78 19.06 -6.61 0.22
N TYR A 79 18.59 -7.28 -0.83
CA TYR A 79 18.12 -6.64 -2.06
C TYR A 79 16.97 -5.66 -1.80
N LEU A 80 15.92 -6.10 -1.10
CA LEU A 80 14.74 -5.26 -0.82
C LEU A 80 15.11 -3.99 -0.03
N ARG A 81 15.95 -4.11 1.00
CA ARG A 81 16.43 -2.96 1.76
C ARG A 81 17.29 -2.01 0.93
N SER A 82 18.04 -2.54 -0.05
CA SER A 82 18.78 -1.72 -1.00
C SER A 82 17.86 -0.96 -1.96
N GLU A 83 16.84 -1.64 -2.49
CA GLU A 83 15.83 -1.03 -3.38
C GLU A 83 15.06 0.09 -2.66
N LEU A 84 14.60 -0.13 -1.42
CA LEU A 84 13.92 0.90 -0.63
C LEU A 84 14.78 2.17 -0.52
N ARG A 85 16.07 2.02 -0.19
CA ARG A 85 17.01 3.16 -0.15
C ARG A 85 17.13 3.85 -1.50
N GLY A 86 17.22 3.06 -2.59
CA GLY A 86 17.30 3.57 -3.96
C GLY A 86 16.07 4.36 -4.37
N PHE A 87 14.90 4.00 -3.86
CA PHE A 87 13.65 4.72 -4.08
C PHE A 87 13.41 5.89 -3.10
N GLY A 88 14.32 6.13 -2.14
CA GLY A 88 14.18 7.21 -1.16
C GLY A 88 13.21 6.91 -0.01
N VAL A 89 12.89 5.64 0.22
CA VAL A 89 12.08 5.19 1.36
C VAL A 89 12.98 4.92 2.55
N ASP A 90 12.68 5.50 3.71
CA ASP A 90 13.40 5.25 4.96
C ASP A 90 13.04 3.85 5.49
N GLY A 91 14.03 2.97 5.50
CA GLY A 91 13.90 1.58 5.94
C GLY A 91 14.36 1.33 7.39
N ARG A 92 14.46 2.36 8.25
CA ARG A 92 14.95 2.21 9.64
C ARG A 92 14.16 1.20 10.47
N TRP A 93 12.90 0.98 10.12
CA TRP A 93 12.01 0.00 10.75
C TRP A 93 11.77 -1.24 9.89
N VAL A 94 12.65 -1.52 8.93
CA VAL A 94 12.64 -2.77 8.16
C VAL A 94 13.69 -3.72 8.77
N ALA A 95 13.25 -4.48 9.77
CA ALA A 95 14.12 -5.40 10.50
C ALA A 95 14.33 -6.74 9.76
N GLU A 96 15.39 -7.46 10.14
CA GLU A 96 15.66 -8.82 9.66
C GLU A 96 15.12 -9.87 10.62
N VAL A 97 14.61 -10.97 10.08
CA VAL A 97 14.20 -12.17 10.80
C VAL A 97 15.06 -13.36 10.34
N ALA A 98 15.80 -13.97 11.25
CA ALA A 98 16.76 -15.02 10.89
C ALA A 98 16.10 -16.32 10.42
N ASP A 99 14.97 -16.68 11.05
CA ASP A 99 14.35 -18.01 10.87
C ASP A 99 13.26 -18.05 9.78
N HIS A 100 13.02 -16.92 9.11
CA HIS A 100 11.99 -16.82 8.09
C HIS A 100 12.58 -16.27 6.78
N PRO A 101 12.39 -16.97 5.65
CA PRO A 101 12.90 -16.50 4.36
C PRO A 101 12.13 -15.26 3.89
N THR A 102 12.80 -14.41 3.14
CA THR A 102 12.15 -13.29 2.43
C THR A 102 11.09 -13.84 1.47
N PRO A 103 9.85 -13.36 1.52
CA PRO A 103 8.78 -13.82 0.66
C PRO A 103 9.06 -13.56 -0.81
N ILE A 104 8.65 -14.52 -1.66
CA ILE A 104 8.69 -14.39 -3.11
C ILE A 104 7.27 -14.55 -3.64
N THR A 105 6.92 -13.72 -4.61
CA THR A 105 5.65 -13.82 -5.34
C THR A 105 5.95 -13.99 -6.82
N PHE A 106 5.49 -15.08 -7.40
CA PHE A 106 5.45 -15.22 -8.87
C PHE A 106 4.13 -14.69 -9.38
N CYS A 107 4.16 -14.09 -10.56
CA CYS A 107 3.00 -13.59 -11.25
C CYS A 107 2.94 -14.12 -12.66
N GLU A 108 1.77 -14.51 -13.13
CA GLU A 108 1.50 -14.65 -14.56
C GLU A 108 0.94 -13.34 -15.09
N ILE A 109 1.33 -12.95 -16.31
CA ILE A 109 0.94 -11.69 -16.93
C ILE A 109 0.21 -11.97 -18.23
N PHE A 110 -1.11 -11.99 -18.16
CA PHE A 110 -2.01 -12.14 -19.30
C PHE A 110 -2.87 -10.89 -19.46
N PRO A 111 -2.36 -9.86 -20.16
CA PRO A 111 -3.13 -8.65 -20.39
C PRO A 111 -4.42 -8.95 -21.19
N PRO A 112 -5.52 -8.20 -21.00
CA PRO A 112 -5.55 -6.94 -20.22
C PRO A 112 -5.98 -7.10 -18.75
N ASP A 113 -6.44 -8.29 -18.30
CA ASP A 113 -7.23 -8.41 -17.06
C ASP A 113 -6.90 -9.64 -16.19
N ARG A 114 -5.98 -10.52 -16.61
CA ARG A 114 -5.65 -11.73 -15.86
C ARG A 114 -4.20 -11.72 -15.36
N PHE A 115 -4.01 -11.60 -14.04
CA PHE A 115 -2.70 -11.50 -13.37
C PHE A 115 -2.65 -12.39 -12.12
N PRO A 116 -2.65 -13.74 -12.28
CA PRO A 116 -2.59 -14.66 -11.14
C PRO A 116 -1.32 -14.48 -10.33
N LEU A 117 -1.44 -14.58 -9.00
CA LEU A 117 -0.36 -14.45 -8.05
C LEU A 117 -0.15 -15.74 -7.28
N TYR A 118 1.12 -16.17 -7.17
CA TYR A 118 1.54 -17.35 -6.43
C TYR A 118 2.51 -16.92 -5.32
N PHE A 119 2.02 -16.94 -4.08
CA PHE A 119 2.76 -16.46 -2.92
C PHE A 119 3.56 -17.57 -2.25
N TYR A 120 4.87 -17.41 -2.16
CA TYR A 120 5.77 -18.29 -1.40
C TYR A 120 6.14 -17.58 -0.09
N ARG A 121 5.34 -17.81 0.95
CA ARG A 121 5.39 -17.13 2.26
C ARG A 121 5.47 -18.10 3.45
N LEU A 122 5.82 -19.37 3.19
CA LEU A 122 5.91 -20.40 4.22
C LEU A 122 7.37 -20.58 4.69
N PRO A 123 7.58 -21.01 5.96
CA PRO A 123 6.57 -21.36 6.98
C PRO A 123 5.74 -20.18 7.48
N LYS A 124 6.31 -18.98 7.53
CA LYS A 124 5.66 -17.71 7.86
C LYS A 124 6.44 -16.57 7.25
N ALA A 125 5.75 -15.52 6.79
CA ALA A 125 6.43 -14.36 6.25
C ALA A 125 6.98 -13.47 7.37
N PRO A 126 8.19 -12.90 7.23
CA PRO A 126 8.81 -12.02 8.22
C PRO A 126 7.94 -10.85 8.65
N ASP A 127 7.18 -10.24 7.75
CA ASP A 127 6.27 -9.13 8.06
C ASP A 127 5.15 -9.50 9.03
N LEU A 128 4.80 -10.78 9.15
CA LEU A 128 3.84 -11.27 10.14
C LEU A 128 4.46 -11.45 11.54
N GLU A 129 5.77 -11.27 11.69
CA GLU A 129 6.48 -11.26 12.97
C GLU A 129 6.65 -9.85 13.56
N ILE A 130 6.06 -8.82 12.97
CA ILE A 130 6.04 -7.48 13.56
C ILE A 130 5.28 -7.54 14.88
N ALA A 131 5.95 -7.21 16.00
CA ALA A 131 5.36 -7.21 17.34
C ALA A 131 5.07 -5.77 17.81
N ALA A 132 4.03 -5.62 18.63
CA ALA A 132 3.56 -4.31 19.08
C ALA A 132 4.63 -3.56 19.91
N GLU A 133 5.44 -4.31 20.68
CA GLU A 133 6.48 -3.78 21.57
C GLU A 133 7.64 -3.13 20.81
N GLU A 134 7.78 -3.43 19.50
CA GLU A 134 8.86 -2.94 18.66
C GLU A 134 8.47 -1.66 17.90
N LEU A 135 7.19 -1.30 17.94
CA LEU A 135 6.69 -0.15 17.20
C LEU A 135 7.13 1.16 17.85
N ASP A 136 7.69 2.06 17.05
CA ASP A 136 7.83 3.46 17.44
C ASP A 136 6.46 4.16 17.34
N LEU A 137 5.64 3.96 18.38
CA LEU A 137 4.31 4.55 18.46
C LEU A 137 4.35 6.09 18.47
N GLY A 138 5.48 6.69 18.90
CA GLY A 138 5.70 8.13 18.81
C GLY A 138 5.74 8.58 17.36
N ALA A 139 6.61 7.99 16.55
CA ALA A 139 6.74 8.30 15.14
C ALA A 139 5.43 8.00 14.36
N ILE A 140 4.76 6.89 14.67
CA ILE A 140 3.46 6.55 14.07
C ILE A 140 2.43 7.64 14.39
N ARG A 141 2.38 8.14 15.62
CA ARG A 141 1.46 9.20 16.05
C ARG A 141 1.74 10.54 15.36
N GLU A 142 3.00 10.88 15.18
CA GLU A 142 3.44 12.14 14.60
C GLU A 142 3.39 12.16 13.06
N ALA A 143 3.39 11.00 12.40
CA ALA A 143 3.25 10.92 10.95
C ALA A 143 1.97 11.61 10.48
N ARG A 144 2.05 12.40 9.40
CA ARG A 144 0.86 13.09 8.86
C ARG A 144 -0.15 12.08 8.30
N VAL A 145 0.32 11.02 7.65
CA VAL A 145 -0.47 9.88 7.18
C VAL A 145 0.14 8.58 7.71
N PHE A 146 -0.69 7.68 8.20
CA PHE A 146 -0.34 6.30 8.49
C PHE A 146 -1.16 5.38 7.58
N TRP A 147 -0.49 4.47 6.87
CA TRP A 147 -1.08 3.52 5.94
C TRP A 147 -0.86 2.09 6.41
N MET A 148 -1.93 1.32 6.55
CA MET A 148 -1.86 -0.11 6.82
C MET A 148 -2.75 -0.90 5.86
N THR A 149 -2.49 -2.20 5.73
CA THR A 149 -3.25 -3.08 4.85
C THR A 149 -3.93 -4.21 5.62
N GLY A 150 -5.04 -4.71 5.08
CA GLY A 150 -5.79 -5.81 5.68
C GLY A 150 -4.95 -7.05 5.92
N THR A 151 -3.95 -7.32 5.09
CA THR A 151 -3.04 -8.48 5.27
C THR A 151 -2.22 -8.41 6.55
N GLY A 152 -1.95 -7.23 7.12
CA GLY A 152 -1.32 -7.08 8.43
C GLY A 152 -2.16 -7.62 9.59
N LEU A 153 -3.46 -7.76 9.39
CA LEU A 153 -4.42 -8.30 10.38
C LEU A 153 -4.59 -9.82 10.28
N SER A 154 -3.95 -10.49 9.32
CA SER A 154 -4.24 -11.89 9.00
C SER A 154 -3.73 -12.88 10.04
N GLU A 155 -2.63 -12.56 10.77
CA GLU A 155 -2.00 -13.48 11.71
C GLU A 155 -1.27 -12.72 12.85
N GLU A 156 -1.19 -13.33 14.04
CA GLU A 156 -0.37 -12.82 15.15
C GLU A 156 1.12 -13.06 14.91
N PRO A 157 2.03 -12.20 15.44
CA PRO A 157 1.77 -11.01 16.26
C PRO A 157 1.44 -9.75 15.45
N SER A 158 1.58 -9.78 14.11
CA SER A 158 1.35 -8.60 13.23
C SER A 158 -0.05 -7.99 13.41
N ARG A 159 -1.06 -8.82 13.66
CA ARG A 159 -2.43 -8.36 13.95
C ARG A 159 -2.46 -7.43 15.16
N ALA A 160 -1.92 -7.90 16.30
CA ALA A 160 -1.85 -7.10 17.52
C ALA A 160 -1.04 -5.81 17.30
N ALA A 161 0.09 -5.89 16.60
CA ALA A 161 0.93 -4.75 16.26
C ALA A 161 0.18 -3.72 15.39
N THR A 162 -0.54 -4.19 14.37
CA THR A 162 -1.33 -3.32 13.48
C THR A 162 -2.44 -2.61 14.24
N LEU A 163 -3.15 -3.31 15.12
CA LEU A 163 -4.19 -2.71 15.96
C LEU A 163 -3.60 -1.72 16.95
N ALA A 164 -2.45 -2.03 17.58
CA ALA A 164 -1.77 -1.09 18.48
C ALA A 164 -1.31 0.18 17.75
N ALA A 165 -0.83 0.06 16.51
CA ALA A 165 -0.48 1.19 15.68
C ALA A 165 -1.71 2.08 15.37
N LEU A 166 -2.85 1.47 15.02
CA LEU A 166 -4.11 2.19 14.80
C LEU A 166 -4.59 2.89 16.07
N GLU A 167 -4.57 2.21 17.22
CA GLU A 167 -4.98 2.77 18.52
C GLU A 167 -4.07 3.95 18.96
N ALA A 168 -2.80 3.94 18.56
CA ALA A 168 -1.89 5.05 18.83
C ALA A 168 -2.23 6.33 18.03
N ARG A 169 -3.01 6.21 16.97
CA ARG A 169 -3.45 7.32 16.10
C ARG A 169 -4.65 8.09 16.67
N THR A 170 -4.50 8.67 17.86
CA THR A 170 -5.59 9.33 18.59
C THR A 170 -5.83 10.79 18.23
N SER A 171 -5.12 11.40 17.26
CA SER A 171 -5.21 12.85 16.97
C SER A 171 -4.71 13.24 15.56
N PRO A 172 -4.96 14.46 15.12
CA PRO A 172 -5.49 14.82 13.80
C PRO A 172 -4.57 14.45 12.65
N GLY A 173 -4.42 13.17 12.36
CA GLY A 173 -3.68 12.67 11.21
C GLY A 173 -4.54 11.71 10.40
N THR A 174 -4.31 11.65 9.11
CA THR A 174 -4.98 10.71 8.23
C THR A 174 -4.49 9.29 8.50
N THR A 175 -5.41 8.37 8.75
CA THR A 175 -5.12 6.94 8.93
C THR A 175 -5.84 6.17 7.84
N VAL A 176 -5.07 5.56 6.94
CA VAL A 176 -5.63 4.85 5.77
C VAL A 176 -5.61 3.36 6.02
N PHE A 177 -6.76 2.73 5.93
CA PHE A 177 -6.92 1.30 5.87
C PHE A 177 -7.16 0.88 4.41
N ASP A 178 -6.15 0.27 3.79
CA ASP A 178 -6.29 -0.43 2.52
C ASP A 178 -6.80 -1.85 2.79
N LEU A 179 -7.96 -2.16 2.27
CA LEU A 179 -8.64 -3.43 2.54
C LEU A 179 -7.81 -4.63 2.07
N ASP A 180 -7.09 -4.51 0.96
CA ASP A 180 -6.07 -5.47 0.45
C ASP A 180 -6.43 -6.94 0.76
N TRP A 181 -7.62 -7.37 0.33
CA TRP A 181 -8.08 -8.73 0.55
C TRP A 181 -7.29 -9.73 -0.29
N ARG A 182 -6.67 -10.70 0.38
CA ARG A 182 -5.94 -11.82 -0.25
C ARG A 182 -6.35 -13.11 0.44
N PRO A 183 -7.37 -13.83 -0.03
CA PRO A 183 -7.94 -14.99 0.67
C PRO A 183 -6.89 -16.06 1.04
N MET A 184 -5.87 -16.25 0.18
CA MET A 184 -4.79 -17.21 0.43
C MET A 184 -3.86 -16.85 1.61
N LEU A 185 -3.91 -15.62 2.11
CA LEU A 185 -3.11 -15.17 3.25
C LEU A 185 -3.90 -15.23 4.58
N TRP A 186 -5.17 -15.59 4.53
CA TRP A 186 -6.02 -15.65 5.71
C TRP A 186 -6.40 -17.07 6.07
N ARG A 187 -6.28 -17.40 7.37
CA ARG A 187 -6.76 -18.66 7.94
C ARG A 187 -8.14 -18.53 8.57
N GLU A 188 -8.56 -17.31 8.87
CA GLU A 188 -9.80 -16.95 9.55
C GLU A 188 -10.59 -15.95 8.70
N LYS A 189 -11.87 -15.74 9.02
CA LYS A 189 -12.66 -14.70 8.36
C LYS A 189 -12.21 -13.31 8.81
N PRO A 190 -12.01 -12.35 7.90
CA PRO A 190 -11.47 -11.03 8.22
C PRO A 190 -12.45 -10.12 8.99
N GLY A 191 -13.77 -10.38 8.92
CA GLY A 191 -14.83 -9.49 9.38
C GLY A 191 -14.58 -8.82 10.73
N PRO A 192 -14.37 -9.56 11.83
CA PRO A 192 -14.17 -8.93 13.15
C PRO A 192 -12.94 -8.02 13.24
N TYR A 193 -11.88 -8.33 12.49
CA TYR A 193 -10.65 -7.55 12.47
C TYR A 193 -10.79 -6.31 11.59
N TYR A 194 -11.49 -6.44 10.46
CA TYR A 194 -11.81 -5.31 9.58
C TYR A 194 -12.73 -4.31 10.26
N GLU A 195 -13.76 -4.77 10.96
CA GLU A 195 -14.66 -3.92 11.75
C GLU A 195 -13.87 -3.07 12.77
N ARG A 196 -12.96 -3.69 13.53
CA ARG A 196 -12.13 -2.98 14.49
C ARG A 196 -11.18 -1.97 13.81
N ALA A 197 -10.55 -2.35 12.70
CA ALA A 197 -9.65 -1.46 11.97
C ALA A 197 -10.39 -0.28 11.32
N LEU A 198 -11.59 -0.51 10.75
CA LEU A 198 -12.44 0.54 10.18
C LEU A 198 -12.87 1.56 11.23
N ALA A 199 -13.18 1.12 12.45
CA ALA A 199 -13.54 2.03 13.54
C ALA A 199 -12.40 2.94 14.00
N LEU A 200 -11.14 2.61 13.68
CA LEU A 200 -9.93 3.35 14.05
C LEU A 200 -9.31 4.12 12.87
N ALA A 201 -9.71 3.79 11.64
CA ALA A 201 -9.23 4.46 10.44
C ALA A 201 -10.05 5.70 10.10
N THR A 202 -9.44 6.67 9.39
CA THR A 202 -10.15 7.84 8.84
C THR A 202 -10.49 7.67 7.37
N VAL A 203 -9.71 6.86 6.65
CA VAL A 203 -9.91 6.56 5.22
C VAL A 203 -9.92 5.05 5.04
N ALA A 204 -10.90 4.53 4.30
CA ALA A 204 -10.87 3.17 3.78
C ALA A 204 -10.74 3.19 2.26
N VAL A 205 -9.87 2.36 1.70
CA VAL A 205 -9.69 2.20 0.26
C VAL A 205 -9.69 0.73 -0.12
N GLY A 206 -10.40 0.38 -1.17
CA GLY A 206 -10.45 -0.99 -1.69
C GLY A 206 -11.04 -1.03 -3.10
N ASN A 207 -10.91 -2.18 -3.76
CA ASN A 207 -11.71 -2.46 -4.95
C ASN A 207 -13.13 -2.94 -4.56
N THR A 208 -13.99 -3.18 -5.54
CA THR A 208 -15.39 -3.60 -5.30
C THR A 208 -15.49 -4.92 -4.51
N GLU A 209 -14.62 -5.89 -4.80
CA GLU A 209 -14.58 -7.18 -4.08
C GLU A 209 -14.11 -6.98 -2.64
N GLU A 210 -13.03 -6.23 -2.43
CA GLU A 210 -12.48 -5.90 -1.11
C GLU A 210 -13.51 -5.17 -0.25
N CYS A 211 -14.23 -4.20 -0.84
CA CYS A 211 -15.31 -3.50 -0.16
C CYS A 211 -16.48 -4.44 0.19
N ALA A 212 -16.84 -5.36 -0.70
CA ALA A 212 -17.89 -6.34 -0.43
C ALA A 212 -17.51 -7.30 0.71
N ILE A 213 -16.24 -7.72 0.80
CA ILE A 213 -15.73 -8.54 1.91
C ILE A 213 -15.79 -7.76 3.24
N ALA A 214 -15.46 -6.47 3.22
CA ALA A 214 -15.43 -5.63 4.42
C ALA A 214 -16.82 -5.25 4.93
N THR A 215 -17.81 -5.11 4.04
CA THR A 215 -19.13 -4.51 4.36
C THR A 215 -20.31 -5.43 4.13
N GLY A 216 -20.17 -6.46 3.31
CA GLY A 216 -21.27 -7.29 2.80
C GLY A 216 -22.03 -6.66 1.63
N GLU A 217 -21.65 -5.45 1.18
CA GLU A 217 -22.32 -4.71 0.11
C GLU A 217 -21.51 -4.74 -1.19
N SER A 218 -22.12 -5.19 -2.27
CA SER A 218 -21.45 -5.29 -3.58
C SER A 218 -21.69 -4.08 -4.50
N GLU A 219 -22.73 -3.28 -4.24
CA GLU A 219 -23.00 -2.05 -4.97
C GLU A 219 -22.07 -0.93 -4.43
N PRO A 220 -21.31 -0.20 -5.30
CA PRO A 220 -20.28 0.73 -4.87
C PRO A 220 -20.73 1.83 -3.91
N TYR A 221 -21.89 2.44 -4.15
CA TYR A 221 -22.42 3.45 -3.24
C TYR A 221 -22.91 2.87 -1.92
N ALA A 222 -23.50 1.66 -1.93
CA ALA A 222 -23.90 0.97 -0.71
C ALA A 222 -22.66 0.60 0.13
N ALA A 223 -21.63 0.06 -0.53
CA ALA A 223 -20.35 -0.25 0.12
C ALA A 223 -19.68 1.00 0.72
N ALA A 224 -19.63 2.11 -0.03
CA ALA A 224 -19.09 3.36 0.49
C ALA A 224 -19.86 3.85 1.72
N ARG A 225 -21.20 3.83 1.70
CA ARG A 225 -22.02 4.20 2.87
C ARG A 225 -21.80 3.27 4.07
N ALA A 226 -21.65 1.97 3.82
CA ALA A 226 -21.37 1.01 4.88
C ALA A 226 -19.98 1.23 5.51
N LEU A 227 -18.95 1.54 4.71
CA LEU A 227 -17.63 1.93 5.21
C LEU A 227 -17.70 3.22 6.07
N LEU A 228 -18.43 4.23 5.62
CA LEU A 228 -18.65 5.46 6.42
C LEU A 228 -19.40 5.16 7.74
N ALA A 229 -20.39 4.28 7.70
CA ALA A 229 -21.11 3.84 8.90
C ALA A 229 -20.22 3.05 9.87
N ALA A 230 -19.21 2.32 9.37
CA ALA A 230 -18.22 1.60 10.18
C ALA A 230 -17.22 2.51 10.91
N GLY A 231 -17.11 3.81 10.53
CA GLY A 231 -16.32 4.77 11.29
C GLY A 231 -15.46 5.72 10.46
N VAL A 232 -15.11 5.37 9.21
CA VAL A 232 -14.22 6.21 8.40
C VAL A 232 -14.87 7.54 7.98
N GLU A 233 -14.05 8.52 7.65
CA GLU A 233 -14.48 9.83 7.14
C GLU A 233 -14.54 9.86 5.61
N LEU A 234 -13.67 9.07 4.97
CA LEU A 234 -13.57 8.96 3.51
C LEU A 234 -13.56 7.48 3.10
N ALA A 235 -14.51 7.10 2.26
CA ALA A 235 -14.56 5.78 1.61
C ALA A 235 -14.17 5.93 0.13
N VAL A 236 -13.21 5.12 -0.33
CA VAL A 236 -12.74 5.10 -1.72
C VAL A 236 -12.92 3.71 -2.31
N VAL A 237 -13.77 3.59 -3.32
CA VAL A 237 -14.09 2.34 -4.01
C VAL A 237 -13.51 2.38 -5.42
N LYS A 238 -12.48 1.57 -5.67
CA LYS A 238 -11.85 1.39 -6.99
C LYS A 238 -12.71 0.41 -7.81
N ARG A 239 -13.18 0.83 -8.97
CA ARG A 239 -14.11 0.05 -9.79
C ARG A 239 -13.47 -0.48 -11.09
N GLY A 240 -12.14 -0.51 -11.14
CA GLY A 240 -11.38 -0.95 -12.31
C GLY A 240 -11.74 -0.14 -13.57
N PRO A 241 -12.28 -0.82 -14.63
CA PRO A 241 -12.64 -0.13 -15.88
C PRO A 241 -13.78 0.90 -15.74
N GLU A 242 -14.48 0.94 -14.61
CA GLU A 242 -15.54 1.91 -14.32
C GLU A 242 -15.03 3.13 -13.54
N GLY A 243 -13.73 3.21 -13.28
CA GLY A 243 -13.12 4.33 -12.58
C GLY A 243 -13.17 4.22 -11.05
N VAL A 244 -13.35 5.33 -10.37
CA VAL A 244 -13.27 5.42 -8.90
C VAL A 244 -14.43 6.23 -8.35
N LEU A 245 -15.04 5.73 -7.27
CA LEU A 245 -16.00 6.43 -6.44
C LEU A 245 -15.33 6.76 -5.10
N ALA A 246 -15.37 8.03 -4.69
CA ALA A 246 -14.98 8.47 -3.35
C ALA A 246 -16.13 9.24 -2.70
N VAL A 247 -16.47 8.87 -1.47
CA VAL A 247 -17.55 9.47 -0.70
C VAL A 247 -17.00 9.89 0.66
N HIS A 248 -17.13 11.18 0.97
CA HIS A 248 -16.73 11.73 2.24
C HIS A 248 -17.94 11.91 3.17
N ARG A 249 -17.73 11.83 4.47
CA ARG A 249 -18.77 11.90 5.51
C ARG A 249 -19.56 13.22 5.49
N ASP A 250 -18.96 14.31 5.02
CA ASP A 250 -19.64 15.62 4.89
C ASP A 250 -20.63 15.68 3.71
N GLY A 251 -20.76 14.61 2.93
CA GLY A 251 -21.61 14.52 1.76
C GLY A 251 -20.90 14.82 0.44
N THR A 252 -19.61 15.18 0.47
CA THR A 252 -18.83 15.37 -0.76
C THR A 252 -18.64 14.04 -1.47
N VAL A 253 -18.91 14.02 -2.78
CA VAL A 253 -18.74 12.83 -3.65
C VAL A 253 -17.86 13.20 -4.83
N ALA A 254 -16.90 12.35 -5.11
CA ALA A 254 -16.12 12.39 -6.34
C ALA A 254 -16.26 11.07 -7.09
N GLU A 255 -16.77 11.14 -8.31
CA GLU A 255 -16.85 10.00 -9.23
C GLU A 255 -16.00 10.32 -10.45
N VAL A 256 -14.92 9.56 -10.62
CA VAL A 256 -13.89 9.83 -11.63
C VAL A 256 -13.86 8.67 -12.62
N PRO A 257 -14.01 8.95 -13.94
CA PRO A 257 -13.93 7.92 -14.97
C PRO A 257 -12.50 7.32 -15.04
N PRO A 258 -12.35 6.12 -15.62
CA PRO A 258 -11.04 5.53 -15.82
C PRO A 258 -10.19 6.37 -16.77
N VAL A 259 -8.87 6.34 -16.57
CA VAL A 259 -7.92 6.88 -17.55
C VAL A 259 -7.66 5.77 -18.58
N PRO A 260 -7.95 5.99 -19.86
CA PRO A 260 -7.72 4.99 -20.89
C PRO A 260 -6.22 4.72 -21.08
N VAL A 261 -5.80 3.47 -20.91
CA VAL A 261 -4.42 3.02 -21.15
C VAL A 261 -4.42 1.62 -21.77
N GLN A 262 -3.36 1.29 -22.50
CA GLN A 262 -3.10 -0.09 -22.86
C GLN A 262 -2.51 -0.81 -21.64
N VAL A 263 -3.27 -1.72 -21.06
CA VAL A 263 -2.84 -2.49 -19.90
C VAL A 263 -1.76 -3.49 -20.30
N VAL A 264 -0.63 -3.43 -19.62
CA VAL A 264 0.48 -4.39 -19.70
C VAL A 264 0.47 -5.29 -18.46
N ASN A 265 0.36 -4.68 -17.26
CA ASN A 265 0.25 -5.40 -16.00
C ASN A 265 -0.60 -4.61 -15.01
N GLY A 266 -1.73 -5.15 -14.61
CA GLY A 266 -2.64 -4.49 -13.65
C GLY A 266 -2.15 -4.48 -12.20
N LEU A 267 -1.09 -5.25 -11.88
CA LEU A 267 -0.51 -5.29 -10.53
C LEU A 267 0.20 -3.98 -10.19
N GLY A 268 0.07 -3.55 -8.95
CA GLY A 268 0.66 -2.31 -8.47
C GLY A 268 -0.11 -1.04 -8.82
N ALA A 269 -1.11 -1.09 -9.73
CA ALA A 269 -1.96 0.07 -10.04
C ALA A 269 -2.70 0.60 -8.80
N GLY A 270 -3.19 -0.31 -7.94
CA GLY A 270 -3.80 0.02 -6.66
C GLY A 270 -2.83 0.68 -5.69
N ASP A 271 -1.57 0.25 -5.68
CA ASP A 271 -0.53 0.78 -4.81
C ASP A 271 -0.09 2.18 -5.28
N ALA A 272 0.03 2.39 -6.60
CA ALA A 272 0.28 3.70 -7.20
C ALA A 272 -0.85 4.68 -6.87
N PHE A 273 -2.09 4.22 -7.01
CA PHE A 273 -3.27 4.98 -6.58
C PHE A 273 -3.16 5.36 -5.11
N GLY A 274 -2.81 4.41 -4.22
CA GLY A 274 -2.67 4.62 -2.78
C GLY A 274 -1.62 5.68 -2.42
N GLY A 275 -0.43 5.61 -3.01
CA GLY A 275 0.63 6.60 -2.81
C GLY A 275 0.23 7.99 -3.30
N ALA A 276 -0.44 8.06 -4.45
CA ALA A 276 -0.94 9.32 -5.03
C ALA A 276 -2.15 9.88 -4.25
N LEU A 277 -3.03 9.02 -3.72
CA LEU A 277 -4.10 9.41 -2.80
C LEU A 277 -3.51 10.11 -1.56
N CYS A 278 -2.52 9.49 -0.93
CA CYS A 278 -1.82 10.10 0.22
C CYS A 278 -1.17 11.43 -0.17
N HIS A 279 -0.54 11.51 -1.35
CA HIS A 279 0.07 12.75 -1.84
C HIS A 279 -0.95 13.88 -1.96
N GLY A 280 -2.11 13.64 -2.60
CA GLY A 280 -3.15 14.64 -2.79
C GLY A 280 -3.80 15.09 -1.47
N LEU A 281 -4.07 14.13 -0.55
CA LEU A 281 -4.57 14.45 0.80
C LEU A 281 -3.59 15.33 1.58
N LEU A 282 -2.28 15.01 1.51
CA LEU A 282 -1.21 15.80 2.13
C LEU A 282 -1.04 17.19 1.52
N ALA A 283 -1.36 17.34 0.23
CA ALA A 283 -1.35 18.63 -0.48
C ALA A 283 -2.58 19.49 -0.16
N GLY A 284 -3.61 18.91 0.47
CA GLY A 284 -4.86 19.62 0.80
C GLY A 284 -5.73 19.91 -0.42
N TRP A 285 -5.62 19.10 -1.48
CA TRP A 285 -6.44 19.26 -2.69
C TRP A 285 -7.91 18.88 -2.42
N ASP A 286 -8.82 19.41 -3.26
CA ASP A 286 -10.20 18.94 -3.24
C ASP A 286 -10.31 17.46 -3.62
N LEU A 287 -11.37 16.79 -3.17
CA LEU A 287 -11.53 15.35 -3.31
C LEU A 287 -11.49 14.89 -4.78
N ALA A 288 -12.10 15.65 -5.68
CA ALA A 288 -12.14 15.28 -7.11
C ALA A 288 -10.73 15.33 -7.72
N THR A 289 -9.93 16.33 -7.37
CA THR A 289 -8.54 16.46 -7.80
C THR A 289 -7.67 15.33 -7.22
N VAL A 290 -7.82 15.02 -5.92
CA VAL A 290 -7.12 13.89 -5.28
C VAL A 290 -7.40 12.59 -6.02
N VAL A 291 -8.67 12.28 -6.28
CA VAL A 291 -9.06 11.00 -6.91
C VAL A 291 -8.63 10.95 -8.38
N ARG A 292 -8.72 12.05 -9.13
CA ARG A 292 -8.22 12.12 -10.52
C ARG A 292 -6.72 11.86 -10.61
N TYR A 293 -5.95 12.51 -9.75
CA TYR A 293 -4.50 12.36 -9.71
C TYR A 293 -4.11 10.91 -9.33
N ALA A 294 -4.76 10.35 -8.32
CA ALA A 294 -4.53 8.97 -7.89
C ALA A 294 -4.89 7.96 -8.99
N ASN A 295 -6.01 8.18 -9.70
CA ASN A 295 -6.44 7.32 -10.81
C ASN A 295 -5.46 7.37 -11.99
N ALA A 296 -4.92 8.56 -12.31
CA ALA A 296 -3.88 8.71 -13.33
C ALA A 296 -2.59 7.97 -12.96
N ALA A 297 -2.14 8.06 -11.70
CA ALA A 297 -0.97 7.32 -11.22
C ALA A 297 -1.16 5.80 -11.35
N GLY A 298 -2.34 5.29 -10.99
CA GLY A 298 -2.68 3.87 -11.16
C GLY A 298 -2.67 3.44 -12.62
N ALA A 299 -3.23 4.24 -13.52
CA ALA A 299 -3.26 3.96 -14.96
C ALA A 299 -1.85 3.92 -15.58
N ILE A 300 -0.95 4.82 -15.16
CA ILE A 300 0.45 4.80 -15.61
C ILE A 300 1.12 3.48 -15.23
N VAL A 301 0.96 3.01 -13.99
CA VAL A 301 1.55 1.74 -13.56
C VAL A 301 0.93 0.58 -14.31
N ALA A 302 -0.38 0.56 -14.54
CA ALA A 302 -1.04 -0.48 -15.31
C ALA A 302 -0.51 -0.60 -16.75
N SER A 303 0.05 0.47 -17.33
CA SER A 303 0.67 0.47 -18.66
C SER A 303 2.13 -0.02 -18.67
N ARG A 304 2.68 -0.44 -17.51
CA ARG A 304 4.08 -0.85 -17.33
C ARG A 304 4.16 -2.28 -16.78
N LEU A 305 5.33 -2.92 -16.94
CA LEU A 305 5.50 -4.31 -16.49
C LEU A 305 5.66 -4.44 -14.96
N ALA A 306 6.47 -3.57 -14.35
CA ALA A 306 6.83 -3.65 -12.93
C ALA A 306 5.85 -2.89 -12.03
N CYS A 307 5.91 -3.14 -10.70
CA CYS A 307 5.19 -2.35 -9.70
C CYS A 307 6.06 -1.19 -9.17
N ALA A 308 6.89 -1.44 -8.16
CA ALA A 308 7.67 -0.38 -7.49
C ALA A 308 8.54 0.46 -8.44
N SER A 309 9.30 -0.17 -9.33
CA SER A 309 10.14 0.53 -10.30
C SER A 309 9.35 1.23 -11.42
N ALA A 310 8.06 0.96 -11.55
CA ALA A 310 7.15 1.57 -12.51
C ALA A 310 6.35 2.74 -11.93
N MET A 311 6.43 3.00 -10.63
CA MET A 311 5.71 4.11 -9.99
C MET A 311 6.08 5.44 -10.67
N PRO A 312 5.10 6.29 -11.00
CA PRO A 312 5.36 7.54 -11.70
C PRO A 312 5.97 8.62 -10.81
N PHE A 313 6.64 9.57 -11.43
CA PHE A 313 6.98 10.86 -10.84
C PHE A 313 5.83 11.86 -11.04
N SER A 314 5.87 13.00 -10.32
CA SER A 314 4.79 14.00 -10.36
C SER A 314 4.52 14.54 -11.75
N ASP A 315 5.56 14.84 -12.52
CA ASP A 315 5.48 15.36 -13.89
C ASP A 315 4.74 14.40 -14.83
N GLU A 316 4.99 13.09 -14.69
CA GLU A 316 4.31 12.07 -15.50
C GLU A 316 2.80 12.02 -15.16
N VAL A 317 2.44 12.13 -13.89
CA VAL A 317 1.03 12.12 -13.46
C VAL A 317 0.32 13.41 -13.92
N GLU A 318 0.97 14.56 -13.74
CA GLU A 318 0.45 15.88 -14.18
C GLU A 318 0.21 15.91 -15.70
N GLU A 319 1.10 15.32 -16.49
CA GLU A 319 0.91 15.22 -17.94
C GLU A 319 -0.33 14.41 -18.30
N VAL A 320 -0.57 13.26 -17.64
CA VAL A 320 -1.76 12.43 -17.89
C VAL A 320 -3.03 13.15 -17.47
N VAL A 321 -3.03 13.79 -16.30
CA VAL A 321 -4.19 14.57 -15.80
C VAL A 321 -4.48 15.74 -16.73
N GLY A 322 -3.47 16.47 -17.20
CA GLY A 322 -3.62 17.58 -18.14
C GLY A 322 -4.23 17.17 -19.50
N ARG A 323 -3.86 15.99 -20.01
CA ARG A 323 -4.44 15.41 -21.25
C ARG A 323 -5.89 14.98 -21.07
N ALA A 324 -6.29 14.55 -19.87
CA ALA A 324 -7.64 14.07 -19.58
C ALA A 324 -8.66 15.19 -19.26
N GLY A 325 -8.28 16.47 -19.34
CA GLY A 325 -9.22 17.60 -19.18
C GLY A 325 -8.95 18.52 -17.99
N GLY A 326 -7.72 18.59 -17.55
CA GLY A 326 -7.20 19.62 -16.65
C GLY A 326 -7.34 19.33 -15.15
N LEU A 327 -6.35 19.81 -14.43
CA LEU A 327 -6.42 20.10 -12.98
C LEU A 327 -7.30 21.35 -12.76
#